data_d97f674c84d83f8f46642cba550a462c
#
_entry.id   d97f674c84d83f8f46642cba550a462c
#
_cell.length_a   1.000
_cell.length_b   1.000
_cell.length_c   1.000
_cell.angle_alpha   90.00
_cell.angle_beta   90.00
_cell.angle_gamma   90.00
#
_symmetry.space_group_name_H-M   'P 1'
#
loop_
_entity.id
_entity.type
_entity.pdbx_description
1 polymer ?
#
loop_
_entity_poly.entity_id
_entity_poly.type
_entity_poly.pdbx_seq_one_letter_code
_entity_poly.pdbx_strand_id
1 'polypeptide(L)'
;MLRRVVFCLLLIAAAPACAEDGKERWALQARGITLMVFEIARGNAGWSATWEQPEHFHYDDDTFDSLSDAVVNRKARAVRVSGDVWEMSFDGLPNGPPVTFQLHRKTSARATLTFVGFGKDAVSMVRVTPAVRPGGWDGQQSYAVPFDRPTNVEMTAIFDADQAARKDMAMIDWQAMDREDDRRRLRTQALLDGEQLHSADDYYHAAFVFQHGHEPGDYLKAHALAVIAVSRGKTSATWIAAATLDRYLQAIGQAQVYGTQFSNRNGAWTQAPYRSDLLSDAVRQATRVPSIPEQDAQKLQYSRSKTMP
;
A
#
# COMPACT_ATOMS: atom_id res chain seq x y z
N MET A 1 -53.34 -14.66 -20.09
CA MET A 1 -53.36 -14.07 -18.73
C MET A 1 -52.03 -14.40 -18.03
N LEU A 2 -51.09 -13.48 -18.06
CA LEU A 2 -49.75 -13.66 -17.47
C LEU A 2 -49.68 -12.80 -16.21
N ARG A 3 -49.69 -13.45 -15.03
CA ARG A 3 -49.52 -12.77 -13.74
C ARG A 3 -48.03 -12.42 -13.54
N ARG A 4 -47.74 -11.11 -13.55
CA ARG A 4 -46.44 -10.59 -13.12
C ARG A 4 -46.40 -10.60 -11.58
N VAL A 5 -45.48 -11.39 -11.04
CA VAL A 5 -45.12 -11.36 -9.62
C VAL A 5 -44.04 -10.28 -9.49
N VAL A 6 -44.36 -9.18 -8.80
CA VAL A 6 -43.40 -8.14 -8.43
C VAL A 6 -42.77 -8.58 -7.12
N PHE A 7 -41.47 -8.88 -7.15
CA PHE A 7 -40.68 -9.12 -5.96
C PHE A 7 -40.22 -7.73 -5.43
N CYS A 8 -40.84 -7.25 -4.35
CA CYS A 8 -40.31 -6.13 -3.59
C CYS A 8 -39.13 -6.62 -2.77
N LEU A 9 -37.89 -6.26 -3.19
CA LEU A 9 -36.72 -6.34 -2.32
C LEU A 9 -36.84 -5.24 -1.26
N LEU A 10 -37.16 -5.60 -0.04
CA LEU A 10 -37.00 -4.76 1.12
C LEU A 10 -35.49 -4.64 1.40
N LEU A 11 -34.89 -3.53 0.98
CA LEU A 11 -33.60 -3.08 1.51
C LEU A 11 -33.81 -2.67 2.96
N ILE A 12 -33.46 -3.57 3.87
CA ILE A 12 -33.29 -3.23 5.29
C ILE A 12 -32.03 -2.37 5.36
N ALA A 13 -32.20 -1.06 5.29
CA ALA A 13 -31.17 -0.12 5.71
C ALA A 13 -30.93 -0.35 7.20
N ALA A 14 -29.81 -0.97 7.55
CA ALA A 14 -29.35 -1.00 8.92
C ALA A 14 -29.16 0.45 9.39
N ALA A 15 -30.05 0.93 10.24
CA ALA A 15 -29.89 2.21 10.89
C ALA A 15 -28.55 2.22 11.64
N PRO A 16 -27.78 3.32 11.61
CA PRO A 16 -26.57 3.43 12.42
C PRO A 16 -27.00 3.27 13.88
N ALA A 17 -26.39 2.31 14.60
CA ALA A 17 -26.61 2.13 16.02
C ALA A 17 -26.35 3.47 16.70
N CYS A 18 -27.39 4.09 17.25
CA CYS A 18 -27.30 5.28 18.10
C CYS A 18 -26.30 4.99 19.21
N ALA A 19 -25.46 5.97 19.53
CA ALA A 19 -24.57 5.94 20.67
C ALA A 19 -25.41 5.75 21.95
N GLU A 20 -25.47 4.55 22.49
CA GLU A 20 -25.92 4.33 23.86
C GLU A 20 -24.88 4.98 24.76
N ASP A 21 -25.33 5.90 25.61
CA ASP A 21 -24.60 6.50 26.73
C ASP A 21 -23.32 7.30 26.44
N GLY A 22 -23.20 7.99 25.31
CA GLY A 22 -22.03 8.84 25.03
C GLY A 22 -20.69 8.10 24.98
N LYS A 23 -20.72 6.78 24.76
CA LYS A 23 -19.55 5.92 24.64
C LYS A 23 -19.32 5.50 23.20
N GLU A 24 -18.07 5.51 22.80
CA GLU A 24 -17.63 4.99 21.49
C GLU A 24 -16.56 3.93 21.69
N ARG A 25 -16.68 2.82 20.93
CA ARG A 25 -15.70 1.74 20.96
C ARG A 25 -15.12 1.52 19.57
N TRP A 26 -13.80 1.49 19.51
CA TRP A 26 -13.04 1.38 18.26
C TRP A 26 -12.06 0.22 18.36
N ALA A 27 -12.09 -0.67 17.38
CA ALA A 27 -11.25 -1.86 17.34
C ALA A 27 -10.20 -1.80 16.24
N LEU A 28 -8.97 -2.18 16.57
CA LEU A 28 -7.95 -2.57 15.61
C LEU A 28 -8.16 -4.05 15.29
N GLN A 29 -8.43 -4.36 14.04
CA GLN A 29 -8.69 -5.72 13.58
C GLN A 29 -7.74 -6.09 12.44
N ALA A 30 -7.20 -7.31 12.48
CA ALA A 30 -6.40 -7.90 11.43
C ALA A 30 -6.89 -9.34 11.16
N ARG A 31 -7.11 -9.69 9.90
CA ARG A 31 -7.58 -11.02 9.48
C ARG A 31 -8.84 -11.51 10.22
N GLY A 32 -9.75 -10.60 10.58
CA GLY A 32 -10.97 -10.93 11.33
C GLY A 32 -10.77 -11.10 12.84
N ILE A 33 -9.54 -10.96 13.35
CA ILE A 33 -9.19 -11.01 14.76
C ILE A 33 -9.16 -9.58 15.34
N THR A 34 -9.68 -9.39 16.54
CA THR A 34 -9.62 -8.10 17.26
C THR A 34 -8.36 -8.07 18.11
N LEU A 35 -7.39 -7.22 17.74
CA LEU A 35 -6.12 -7.08 18.45
C LEU A 35 -6.21 -6.14 19.64
N MET A 36 -6.89 -5.00 19.47
CA MET A 36 -7.03 -3.97 20.48
C MET A 36 -8.42 -3.33 20.41
N VAL A 37 -8.90 -2.82 21.55
CA VAL A 37 -10.14 -2.03 21.61
C VAL A 37 -9.90 -0.79 22.46
N PHE A 38 -10.25 0.38 21.91
CA PHE A 38 -10.31 1.64 22.64
C PHE A 38 -11.78 1.98 22.93
N GLU A 39 -12.11 2.23 24.19
CA GLU A 39 -13.40 2.80 24.58
C GLU A 39 -13.19 4.24 25.00
N ILE A 40 -13.94 5.16 24.40
CA ILE A 40 -13.90 6.59 24.69
C ILE A 40 -15.27 6.98 25.21
N ALA A 41 -15.32 7.67 26.35
CA ALA A 41 -16.55 8.08 26.99
C ALA A 41 -16.49 9.54 27.44
N ARG A 42 -17.63 10.21 27.36
CA ARG A 42 -17.82 11.55 27.94
C ARG A 42 -18.68 11.46 29.17
N GLY A 43 -18.10 11.75 30.33
CA GLY A 43 -18.80 11.80 31.62
C GLY A 43 -18.87 13.21 32.19
N ASN A 44 -19.43 13.34 33.42
CA ASN A 44 -19.54 14.62 34.12
C ASN A 44 -18.18 15.27 34.43
N ALA A 45 -17.14 14.46 34.61
CA ALA A 45 -15.74 14.91 34.83
C ALA A 45 -14.95 15.16 33.57
N GLY A 46 -15.56 15.08 32.39
CA GLY A 46 -14.88 15.26 31.09
C GLY A 46 -14.73 13.94 30.31
N TRP A 47 -13.74 13.92 29.41
CA TRP A 47 -13.46 12.74 28.59
C TRP A 47 -12.57 11.73 29.32
N SER A 48 -12.86 10.45 29.11
CA SER A 48 -12.07 9.32 29.57
C SER A 48 -11.87 8.32 28.45
N ALA A 49 -10.80 7.54 28.52
CA ALA A 49 -10.58 6.44 27.58
C ALA A 49 -9.99 5.22 28.30
N THR A 50 -10.27 4.06 27.73
CA THR A 50 -9.63 2.79 28.10
C THR A 50 -9.07 2.11 26.86
N TRP A 51 -8.06 1.28 27.07
CA TRP A 51 -7.39 0.51 26.05
C TRP A 51 -7.28 -0.95 26.49
N GLU A 52 -8.05 -1.81 25.85
CA GLU A 52 -8.00 -3.27 26.01
C GLU A 52 -7.02 -3.83 24.97
N GLN A 53 -6.05 -4.63 25.42
CA GLN A 53 -4.96 -5.16 24.57
C GLN A 53 -4.41 -6.48 25.15
N PRO A 54 -3.64 -7.27 24.38
CA PRO A 54 -2.79 -8.33 24.94
C PRO A 54 -1.88 -7.75 26.02
N GLU A 55 -1.63 -8.50 27.09
CA GLU A 55 -0.73 -8.05 28.16
C GLU A 55 0.69 -7.82 27.64
N HIS A 56 1.15 -8.71 26.75
CA HIS A 56 2.38 -8.62 26.02
C HIS A 56 2.13 -8.78 24.54
N PHE A 57 2.81 -8.00 23.72
CA PHE A 57 2.84 -8.12 22.28
C PHE A 57 4.14 -7.49 21.77
N HIS A 58 4.60 -7.95 20.62
CA HIS A 58 5.61 -7.27 19.83
C HIS A 58 4.93 -6.57 18.65
N TYR A 59 5.34 -5.37 18.34
CA TYR A 59 4.88 -4.59 17.21
C TYR A 59 6.09 -4.06 16.44
N ASP A 60 6.20 -4.50 15.18
CA ASP A 60 7.23 -4.11 14.24
C ASP A 60 6.55 -3.40 13.07
N ASP A 61 6.54 -2.08 13.14
CA ASP A 61 6.00 -1.08 12.18
C ASP A 61 4.66 -1.41 11.50
N ASP A 62 4.42 -2.62 11.06
CA ASP A 62 3.20 -3.03 10.34
C ASP A 62 2.57 -4.34 10.83
N THR A 63 3.18 -5.00 11.81
CA THR A 63 2.80 -6.35 12.20
C THR A 63 2.81 -6.51 13.73
N PHE A 64 1.73 -7.12 14.26
CA PHE A 64 1.69 -7.62 15.63
C PHE A 64 2.04 -9.10 15.66
N ASP A 65 2.92 -9.50 16.55
CA ASP A 65 3.24 -10.89 16.86
C ASP A 65 3.49 -11.09 18.36
N SER A 66 3.82 -12.31 18.75
CA SER A 66 4.13 -12.67 20.14
C SER A 66 3.04 -12.24 21.13
N LEU A 67 1.79 -12.36 20.70
CA LEU A 67 0.62 -11.95 21.48
C LEU A 67 0.39 -12.92 22.65
N SER A 68 0.33 -12.40 23.89
CA SER A 68 -0.06 -13.19 25.06
C SER A 68 -1.57 -13.46 25.07
N ASP A 69 -1.98 -14.59 25.66
CA ASP A 69 -3.41 -14.92 25.81
C ASP A 69 -4.14 -14.01 26.82
N ALA A 70 -3.39 -13.43 27.76
CA ALA A 70 -3.93 -12.51 28.75
C ALA A 70 -4.22 -11.15 28.12
N VAL A 71 -5.43 -10.62 28.41
CA VAL A 71 -5.85 -9.28 27.99
C VAL A 71 -5.88 -8.36 29.19
N VAL A 72 -5.29 -7.19 29.07
CA VAL A 72 -5.30 -6.14 30.08
C VAL A 72 -6.13 -4.95 29.62
N ASN A 73 -6.74 -4.25 30.58
CA ASN A 73 -7.47 -3.01 30.34
C ASN A 73 -6.73 -1.86 31.04
N ARG A 74 -6.25 -0.89 30.27
CA ARG A 74 -5.53 0.29 30.76
C ARG A 74 -6.43 1.51 30.71
N LYS A 75 -6.37 2.36 31.74
CA LYS A 75 -7.07 3.66 31.75
C LYS A 75 -6.13 4.75 31.27
N ALA A 76 -6.64 5.65 30.43
CA ALA A 76 -5.88 6.82 30.01
C ALA A 76 -5.60 7.76 31.20
N ARG A 77 -4.39 8.28 31.28
CA ARG A 77 -3.98 9.34 32.22
C ARG A 77 -4.59 10.69 31.84
N ALA A 78 -4.68 10.93 30.54
CA ALA A 78 -5.24 12.15 29.97
C ALA A 78 -5.93 11.84 28.64
N VAL A 79 -7.01 12.57 28.37
CA VAL A 79 -7.71 12.58 27.08
C VAL A 79 -7.94 14.04 26.70
N ARG A 80 -7.44 14.42 25.52
CA ARG A 80 -7.69 15.71 24.91
C ARG A 80 -8.54 15.50 23.66
N VAL A 81 -9.46 16.42 23.40
CA VAL A 81 -10.35 16.32 22.23
C VAL A 81 -10.32 17.62 21.45
N SER A 82 -10.10 17.51 20.17
CA SER A 82 -10.13 18.62 19.21
C SER A 82 -10.90 18.19 17.96
N GLY A 83 -12.14 18.64 17.80
CA GLY A 83 -13.02 18.20 16.73
C GLY A 83 -13.25 16.69 16.76
N ASP A 84 -12.89 16.02 15.69
CA ASP A 84 -12.99 14.56 15.54
C ASP A 84 -11.71 13.78 15.92
N VAL A 85 -10.80 14.43 16.67
CA VAL A 85 -9.54 13.80 17.12
C VAL A 85 -9.53 13.68 18.63
N TRP A 86 -9.27 12.46 19.12
CA TRP A 86 -9.00 12.16 20.53
C TRP A 86 -7.51 11.82 20.68
N GLU A 87 -6.81 12.63 21.45
CA GLU A 87 -5.45 12.32 21.90
C GLU A 87 -5.53 11.67 23.29
N MET A 88 -5.05 10.46 23.40
CA MET A 88 -5.14 9.62 24.60
C MET A 88 -3.75 9.20 25.04
N SER A 89 -3.37 9.54 26.28
CA SER A 89 -2.09 9.16 26.86
C SER A 89 -2.28 8.11 27.94
N PHE A 90 -1.50 7.03 27.87
CA PHE A 90 -1.50 5.91 28.83
C PHE A 90 -0.14 5.79 29.49
N ASP A 91 -0.10 5.14 30.67
CA ASP A 91 1.16 4.69 31.23
C ASP A 91 1.83 3.70 30.27
N GLY A 92 3.15 3.77 30.16
CA GLY A 92 3.93 2.84 29.35
C GLY A 92 3.79 1.39 29.83
N LEU A 93 4.30 0.46 29.03
CA LEU A 93 4.54 -0.92 29.47
C LEU A 93 5.51 -0.87 30.68
N PRO A 94 5.57 -1.92 31.51
CA PRO A 94 6.47 -1.94 32.66
C PRO A 94 7.88 -1.47 32.25
N ASN A 95 8.33 -0.36 32.90
CA ASN A 95 9.60 0.32 32.59
C ASN A 95 9.71 1.03 31.25
N GLY A 96 8.61 1.20 30.48
CA GLY A 96 8.57 1.95 29.23
C GLY A 96 8.10 3.40 29.39
N PRO A 97 8.36 4.26 28.39
CA PRO A 97 7.82 5.61 28.37
C PRO A 97 6.29 5.60 28.22
N PRO A 98 5.59 6.69 28.61
CA PRO A 98 4.17 6.84 28.32
C PRO A 98 3.88 6.67 26.82
N VAL A 99 2.75 6.05 26.50
CA VAL A 99 2.30 5.83 25.12
C VAL A 99 1.15 6.78 24.83
N THR A 100 1.21 7.49 23.73
CA THR A 100 0.16 8.40 23.27
C THR A 100 -0.38 7.96 21.93
N PHE A 101 -1.70 7.92 21.83
CA PHE A 101 -2.42 7.63 20.59
C PHE A 101 -3.26 8.82 20.18
N GLN A 102 -3.37 9.03 18.89
CA GLN A 102 -4.36 9.92 18.29
C GLN A 102 -5.35 9.10 17.48
N LEU A 103 -6.61 9.08 17.91
CA LEU A 103 -7.72 8.48 17.18
C LEU A 103 -8.48 9.58 16.45
N HIS A 104 -8.53 9.50 15.13
CA HIS A 104 -9.25 10.46 14.29
C HIS A 104 -10.47 9.78 13.66
N ARG A 105 -11.67 10.18 14.06
CA ARG A 105 -12.91 9.70 13.49
C ARG A 105 -13.09 10.24 12.08
N LYS A 106 -13.19 9.35 11.10
CA LYS A 106 -13.43 9.68 9.69
C LYS A 106 -14.92 9.63 9.34
N THR A 107 -15.63 8.66 9.89
CA THR A 107 -17.07 8.47 9.74
C THR A 107 -17.66 7.91 11.04
N SER A 108 -18.98 7.67 11.09
CA SER A 108 -19.63 6.99 12.22
C SER A 108 -19.15 5.54 12.41
N ALA A 109 -18.56 4.91 11.39
CA ALA A 109 -18.13 3.50 11.41
C ALA A 109 -16.61 3.32 11.30
N ARG A 110 -15.85 4.34 10.92
CA ARG A 110 -14.40 4.26 10.64
C ARG A 110 -13.65 5.39 11.33
N ALA A 111 -12.48 5.04 11.86
CA ALA A 111 -11.50 5.96 12.40
C ALA A 111 -10.09 5.52 11.99
N THR A 112 -9.12 6.37 12.23
CA THR A 112 -7.70 6.03 12.13
C THR A 112 -7.03 6.22 13.49
N LEU A 113 -6.03 5.40 13.79
CA LEU A 113 -5.23 5.48 15.00
C LEU A 113 -3.77 5.70 14.62
N THR A 114 -3.17 6.74 15.17
CA THR A 114 -1.74 7.02 15.05
C THR A 114 -1.07 6.76 16.38
N PHE A 115 0.04 6.03 16.35
CA PHE A 115 0.95 5.85 17.49
C PHE A 115 1.91 7.04 17.52
N VAL A 116 1.72 7.97 18.42
CA VAL A 116 2.54 9.19 18.47
C VAL A 116 3.98 8.83 18.85
N GLY A 117 4.91 9.19 17.97
CA GLY A 117 6.33 8.85 18.12
C GLY A 117 6.76 7.53 17.49
N PHE A 118 5.85 6.78 16.89
CA PHE A 118 6.11 5.52 16.18
C PHE A 118 5.49 5.59 14.79
N GLY A 119 6.32 5.72 13.76
CA GLY A 119 5.84 5.72 12.39
C GLY A 119 4.91 6.88 11.99
N LYS A 120 4.69 7.07 10.71
CA LYS A 120 3.83 8.15 10.16
C LYS A 120 2.45 7.64 9.72
N ASP A 121 2.34 6.36 9.40
CA ASP A 121 1.12 5.78 8.86
C ASP A 121 0.09 5.50 9.97
N ALA A 122 -1.15 5.93 9.74
CA ALA A 122 -2.24 5.66 10.64
C ALA A 122 -2.86 4.28 10.34
N VAL A 123 -3.18 3.52 11.37
CA VAL A 123 -3.87 2.24 11.22
C VAL A 123 -5.38 2.44 11.17
N SER A 124 -6.06 1.61 10.38
CA SER A 124 -7.52 1.66 10.26
C SER A 124 -8.20 1.05 11.47
N MET A 125 -9.18 1.78 12.02
CA MET A 125 -10.03 1.35 13.13
C MET A 125 -11.47 1.23 12.69
N VAL A 126 -12.18 0.24 13.22
CA VAL A 126 -13.61 0.06 12.98
C VAL A 126 -14.40 0.27 14.26
N ARG A 127 -15.59 0.88 14.14
CA ARG A 127 -16.49 1.01 15.27
C ARG A 127 -17.09 -0.35 15.61
N VAL A 128 -17.13 -0.69 16.89
CA VAL A 128 -17.62 -1.98 17.37
C VAL A 128 -18.64 -1.84 18.49
N THR A 129 -19.45 -2.89 18.69
CA THR A 129 -20.41 -2.97 19.79
C THR A 129 -19.72 -3.22 21.13
N PRO A 130 -20.40 -2.97 22.28
CA PRO A 130 -19.86 -3.25 23.61
C PRO A 130 -19.48 -4.71 23.86
N ALA A 131 -20.00 -5.65 23.07
CA ALA A 131 -19.69 -7.08 23.20
C ALA A 131 -18.32 -7.49 22.65
N VAL A 132 -17.73 -6.68 21.74
CA VAL A 132 -16.45 -7.01 21.11
C VAL A 132 -15.31 -6.85 22.12
N ARG A 133 -14.43 -7.84 22.18
CA ARG A 133 -13.23 -7.89 23.01
C ARG A 133 -12.02 -8.29 22.19
N PRO A 134 -10.81 -7.86 22.56
CA PRO A 134 -9.58 -8.44 22.02
C PRO A 134 -9.50 -9.93 22.32
N GLY A 135 -8.93 -10.69 21.39
CA GLY A 135 -8.72 -12.14 21.58
C GLY A 135 -8.95 -12.94 20.29
N GLY A 136 -8.82 -14.26 20.44
CA GLY A 136 -8.98 -15.22 19.34
C GLY A 136 -7.76 -15.31 18.42
N TRP A 137 -6.63 -14.71 18.80
CA TRP A 137 -5.35 -14.84 18.07
C TRP A 137 -4.65 -16.15 18.41
N ASP A 138 -3.77 -16.57 17.51
CA ASP A 138 -2.78 -17.59 17.74
C ASP A 138 -1.45 -16.88 18.05
N GLY A 139 -0.88 -17.12 19.23
CA GLY A 139 0.35 -16.47 19.68
C GLY A 139 1.60 -16.81 18.83
N GLN A 140 1.50 -17.80 17.93
CA GLN A 140 2.56 -18.17 17.00
C GLN A 140 2.41 -17.47 15.62
N GLN A 141 1.33 -16.75 15.40
CA GLN A 141 1.05 -16.06 14.14
C GLN A 141 1.33 -14.56 14.22
N SER A 142 1.63 -14.00 13.05
CA SER A 142 1.77 -12.55 12.86
C SER A 142 0.53 -11.96 12.21
N TYR A 143 0.14 -10.76 12.65
CA TYR A 143 -1.06 -10.05 12.24
C TYR A 143 -0.70 -8.69 11.66
N ALA A 144 -0.62 -8.60 10.33
CA ALA A 144 -0.39 -7.34 9.64
C ALA A 144 -1.58 -6.39 9.83
N VAL A 145 -1.30 -5.15 10.20
CA VAL A 145 -2.34 -4.15 10.46
C VAL A 145 -2.85 -3.48 9.19
N PRO A 146 -4.13 -3.13 9.13
CA PRO A 146 -4.70 -2.41 7.99
C PRO A 146 -4.40 -0.91 8.10
N PHE A 147 -3.42 -0.42 7.36
CA PHE A 147 -3.14 1.02 7.28
C PHE A 147 -4.18 1.78 6.47
N ASP A 148 -4.44 3.02 6.87
CA ASP A 148 -5.24 3.97 6.10
C ASP A 148 -4.31 4.74 5.14
N ARG A 149 -4.14 4.21 3.94
CA ARG A 149 -3.28 4.75 2.89
C ARG A 149 -4.12 5.08 1.65
N PRO A 150 -4.83 6.20 1.63
CA PRO A 150 -5.65 6.58 0.49
C PRO A 150 -4.77 6.85 -0.74
N THR A 151 -5.25 6.43 -1.91
CA THR A 151 -4.57 6.68 -3.17
C THR A 151 -4.67 8.16 -3.54
N ASN A 152 -3.56 8.74 -3.98
CA ASN A 152 -3.48 10.11 -4.45
C ASN A 152 -4.12 10.22 -5.85
N VAL A 153 -5.17 11.03 -5.95
CA VAL A 153 -5.94 11.18 -7.20
C VAL A 153 -5.09 11.81 -8.31
N GLU A 154 -4.22 12.77 -7.97
CA GLU A 154 -3.35 13.42 -8.94
C GLU A 154 -2.30 12.45 -9.48
N MET A 155 -1.68 11.62 -8.61
CA MET A 155 -0.73 10.60 -9.05
C MET A 155 -1.38 9.58 -10.00
N THR A 156 -2.61 9.19 -9.71
CA THR A 156 -3.38 8.32 -10.62
C THR A 156 -3.61 8.99 -11.97
N ALA A 157 -4.01 10.27 -11.99
CA ALA A 157 -4.24 11.00 -13.23
C ALA A 157 -2.94 11.16 -14.07
N ILE A 158 -1.80 11.38 -13.42
CA ILE A 158 -0.48 11.42 -14.08
C ILE A 158 -0.17 10.08 -14.73
N PHE A 159 -0.36 8.97 -14.01
CA PHE A 159 -0.15 7.62 -14.52
C PHE A 159 -1.09 7.29 -15.69
N ASP A 160 -2.36 7.59 -15.58
CA ASP A 160 -3.35 7.34 -16.63
C ASP A 160 -3.00 8.11 -17.91
N ALA A 161 -2.56 9.36 -17.78
CA ALA A 161 -2.10 10.17 -18.91
C ALA A 161 -0.81 9.60 -19.53
N ASP A 162 0.13 9.12 -18.71
CA ASP A 162 1.35 8.44 -19.16
C ASP A 162 1.03 7.18 -19.98
N GLN A 163 0.15 6.32 -19.46
CA GLN A 163 -0.23 5.08 -20.15
C GLN A 163 -1.08 5.35 -21.41
N ALA A 164 -1.96 6.35 -21.37
CA ALA A 164 -2.77 6.73 -22.53
C ALA A 164 -1.93 7.25 -23.69
N ALA A 165 -0.87 8.02 -23.41
CA ALA A 165 0.01 8.57 -24.40
C ALA A 165 0.79 7.49 -25.19
N ARG A 166 0.90 6.27 -24.66
CA ARG A 166 1.64 5.13 -25.24
C ARG A 166 0.78 4.07 -25.90
N LYS A 167 -0.54 4.27 -25.99
CA LYS A 167 -1.45 3.26 -26.57
C LYS A 167 -1.26 3.03 -28.06
N ASP A 168 -0.90 4.08 -28.81
CA ASP A 168 -0.67 3.99 -30.26
C ASP A 168 0.78 4.35 -30.59
N MET A 169 1.65 3.35 -30.51
CA MET A 169 3.09 3.49 -30.71
C MET A 169 3.46 4.04 -32.10
N ALA A 170 2.61 3.80 -33.12
CA ALA A 170 2.88 4.24 -34.50
C ALA A 170 2.67 5.75 -34.67
N MET A 171 1.92 6.39 -33.80
CA MET A 171 1.55 7.82 -33.90
C MET A 171 2.30 8.71 -32.89
N ILE A 172 3.28 8.15 -32.15
CA ILE A 172 3.99 8.90 -31.11
C ILE A 172 4.93 9.94 -31.72
N ASP A 173 4.73 11.22 -31.40
CA ASP A 173 5.76 12.26 -31.47
C ASP A 173 6.71 12.11 -30.28
N TRP A 174 7.84 11.45 -30.49
CA TRP A 174 8.81 11.15 -29.43
C TRP A 174 9.35 12.41 -28.75
N GLN A 175 9.55 13.51 -29.50
CA GLN A 175 10.04 14.76 -28.91
C GLN A 175 8.99 15.42 -27.99
N ALA A 176 7.72 15.36 -28.38
CA ALA A 176 6.64 15.82 -27.54
C ALA A 176 6.46 14.91 -26.31
N MET A 177 6.60 13.59 -26.50
CA MET A 177 6.53 12.60 -25.45
C MET A 177 7.61 12.84 -24.37
N ASP A 178 8.86 13.04 -24.76
CA ASP A 178 9.97 13.31 -23.85
C ASP A 178 9.69 14.53 -22.96
N ARG A 179 9.18 15.62 -23.55
CA ARG A 179 8.81 16.81 -22.77
C ARG A 179 7.68 16.56 -21.78
N GLU A 180 6.68 15.76 -22.16
CA GLU A 180 5.59 15.40 -21.25
C GLU A 180 6.06 14.45 -20.14
N ASP A 181 6.97 13.52 -20.46
CA ASP A 181 7.58 12.63 -19.46
C ASP A 181 8.41 13.42 -18.44
N ASP A 182 9.16 14.42 -18.88
CA ASP A 182 9.86 15.34 -17.97
C ASP A 182 8.90 16.04 -17.01
N ARG A 183 7.79 16.58 -17.52
CA ARG A 183 6.77 17.25 -16.69
C ARG A 183 6.13 16.28 -15.69
N ARG A 184 5.80 15.06 -16.13
CA ARG A 184 5.22 14.01 -15.28
C ARG A 184 6.20 13.64 -14.16
N ARG A 185 7.49 13.44 -14.49
CA ARG A 185 8.53 13.14 -13.48
C ARG A 185 8.71 14.27 -12.48
N LEU A 186 8.81 15.53 -12.95
CA LEU A 186 8.93 16.69 -12.07
C LEU A 186 7.73 16.80 -11.11
N ARG A 187 6.51 16.62 -11.61
CA ARG A 187 5.32 16.68 -10.76
C ARG A 187 5.25 15.51 -9.79
N THR A 188 5.57 14.29 -10.24
CA THR A 188 5.64 13.10 -9.38
C THR A 188 6.70 13.28 -8.28
N GLN A 189 7.86 13.88 -8.60
CA GLN A 189 8.87 14.22 -7.60
C GLN A 189 8.33 15.19 -6.54
N ALA A 190 7.61 16.22 -6.96
CA ALA A 190 7.01 17.17 -6.02
C ALA A 190 5.98 16.51 -5.08
N LEU A 191 5.22 15.51 -5.57
CA LEU A 191 4.31 14.73 -4.73
C LEU A 191 5.07 13.85 -3.72
N LEU A 192 6.20 13.26 -4.12
CA LEU A 192 7.08 12.50 -3.23
C LEU A 192 7.71 13.39 -2.15
N ASP A 193 8.28 14.52 -2.55
CA ASP A 193 8.94 15.48 -1.64
C ASP A 193 7.93 16.09 -0.65
N GLY A 194 6.69 16.27 -1.09
CA GLY A 194 5.58 16.73 -0.26
C GLY A 194 4.94 15.64 0.60
N GLU A 195 5.50 14.44 0.63
CA GLU A 195 4.97 13.27 1.38
C GLU A 195 3.48 13.01 1.07
N GLN A 196 3.06 13.15 -0.20
CA GLN A 196 1.65 13.01 -0.61
C GLN A 196 1.31 11.62 -1.16
N LEU A 197 2.30 10.74 -1.32
CA LEU A 197 2.13 9.38 -1.83
C LEU A 197 2.19 8.39 -0.67
N HIS A 198 1.11 7.60 -0.50
CA HIS A 198 0.96 6.71 0.65
C HIS A 198 0.56 5.29 0.27
N SER A 199 -0.29 5.12 -0.77
CA SER A 199 -0.83 3.82 -1.13
C SER A 199 0.16 2.99 -1.96
N ALA A 200 -0.08 1.68 -2.02
CA ALA A 200 0.66 0.80 -2.92
C ALA A 200 0.51 1.22 -4.40
N ASP A 201 -0.68 1.72 -4.78
CA ASP A 201 -0.95 2.20 -6.12
C ASP A 201 -0.17 3.50 -6.42
N ASP A 202 -0.03 4.41 -5.47
CA ASP A 202 0.76 5.64 -5.66
C ASP A 202 2.21 5.31 -6.05
N TYR A 203 2.86 4.43 -5.29
CA TYR A 203 4.24 4.04 -5.57
C TYR A 203 4.38 3.23 -6.86
N TYR A 204 3.38 2.41 -7.18
CA TYR A 204 3.33 1.71 -8.47
C TYR A 204 3.22 2.70 -9.64
N HIS A 205 2.31 3.67 -9.57
CA HIS A 205 2.14 4.71 -10.57
C HIS A 205 3.40 5.55 -10.74
N ALA A 206 4.00 5.98 -9.62
CA ALA A 206 5.25 6.74 -9.64
C ALA A 206 6.42 5.95 -10.27
N ALA A 207 6.51 4.63 -10.00
CA ALA A 207 7.52 3.77 -10.62
C ALA A 207 7.39 3.74 -12.15
N PHE A 208 6.15 3.67 -12.67
CA PHE A 208 5.92 3.73 -14.12
C PHE A 208 6.28 5.07 -14.73
N VAL A 209 6.08 6.18 -14.03
CA VAL A 209 6.49 7.50 -14.53
C VAL A 209 8.02 7.63 -14.56
N PHE A 210 8.70 7.21 -13.48
CA PHE A 210 10.16 7.31 -13.41
C PHE A 210 10.90 6.33 -14.35
N GLN A 211 10.29 5.20 -14.75
CA GLN A 211 10.90 4.29 -15.72
C GLN A 211 11.12 4.92 -17.12
N HIS A 212 10.42 6.01 -17.42
CA HIS A 212 10.56 6.79 -18.65
C HIS A 212 11.58 7.93 -18.51
N GLY A 213 12.44 7.87 -17.49
CA GLY A 213 13.56 8.77 -17.32
C GLY A 213 14.70 8.50 -18.29
N HIS A 214 15.71 9.38 -18.25
CA HIS A 214 16.89 9.30 -19.10
C HIS A 214 18.15 8.94 -18.32
N GLU A 215 18.16 9.22 -17.02
CA GLU A 215 19.31 9.03 -16.15
C GLU A 215 19.25 7.71 -15.38
N PRO A 216 20.40 7.09 -15.09
CA PRO A 216 20.43 5.88 -14.25
C PRO A 216 19.69 6.07 -12.92
N GLY A 217 19.74 7.28 -12.33
CA GLY A 217 19.05 7.62 -11.09
C GLY A 217 17.54 7.51 -11.21
N ASP A 218 16.94 7.81 -12.36
CA ASP A 218 15.50 7.68 -12.59
C ASP A 218 15.06 6.20 -12.52
N TYR A 219 15.81 5.32 -13.18
CA TYR A 219 15.53 3.88 -13.18
C TYR A 219 15.71 3.25 -11.79
N LEU A 220 16.76 3.66 -11.06
CA LEU A 220 16.97 3.19 -9.69
C LEU A 220 15.88 3.69 -8.75
N LYS A 221 15.43 4.93 -8.91
CA LYS A 221 14.28 5.47 -8.16
C LYS A 221 13.00 4.71 -8.50
N ALA A 222 12.74 4.45 -9.79
CA ALA A 222 11.59 3.65 -10.22
C ALA A 222 11.61 2.26 -9.60
N HIS A 223 12.78 1.62 -9.53
CA HIS A 223 12.96 0.33 -8.85
C HIS A 223 12.60 0.42 -7.35
N ALA A 224 13.13 1.42 -6.64
CA ALA A 224 12.85 1.61 -5.21
C ALA A 224 11.35 1.84 -4.96
N LEU A 225 10.69 2.67 -5.78
CA LEU A 225 9.24 2.90 -5.70
C LEU A 225 8.43 1.63 -5.96
N ALA A 226 8.84 0.82 -6.94
CA ALA A 226 8.20 -0.47 -7.22
C ALA A 226 8.36 -1.45 -6.06
N VAL A 227 9.52 -1.49 -5.38
CA VAL A 227 9.74 -2.30 -4.18
C VAL A 227 8.83 -1.84 -3.04
N ILE A 228 8.67 -0.53 -2.82
CA ILE A 228 7.71 0.00 -1.84
C ILE A 228 6.29 -0.43 -2.19
N ALA A 229 5.88 -0.36 -3.46
CA ALA A 229 4.55 -0.81 -3.89
C ALA A 229 4.32 -2.29 -3.57
N VAL A 230 5.31 -3.16 -3.81
CA VAL A 230 5.26 -4.59 -3.45
C VAL A 230 5.12 -4.77 -1.95
N SER A 231 5.94 -4.10 -1.13
CA SER A 231 5.88 -4.19 0.33
C SER A 231 4.54 -3.74 0.90
N ARG A 232 3.85 -2.82 0.20
CA ARG A 232 2.50 -2.36 0.55
C ARG A 232 1.37 -3.20 -0.06
N GLY A 233 1.69 -4.36 -0.65
CA GLY A 233 0.72 -5.36 -1.12
C GLY A 233 0.39 -5.32 -2.61
N LYS A 234 1.00 -4.45 -3.42
CA LYS A 234 0.83 -4.43 -4.89
C LYS A 234 1.73 -5.48 -5.55
N THR A 235 1.36 -6.75 -5.44
CA THR A 235 2.19 -7.86 -5.98
C THR A 235 2.45 -7.77 -7.49
N SER A 236 1.59 -7.06 -8.26
CA SER A 236 1.83 -6.80 -9.69
C SER A 236 3.04 -5.90 -9.94
N ALA A 237 3.48 -5.13 -8.94
CA ALA A 237 4.65 -4.26 -9.05
C ALA A 237 5.99 -5.03 -9.11
N THR A 238 6.00 -6.34 -8.87
CA THR A 238 7.22 -7.16 -9.01
C THR A 238 7.79 -7.12 -10.42
N TRP A 239 6.93 -7.06 -11.45
CA TRP A 239 7.41 -6.96 -12.83
C TRP A 239 8.11 -5.63 -13.10
N ILE A 240 7.51 -4.50 -12.71
CA ILE A 240 8.13 -3.19 -12.93
C ILE A 240 9.40 -3.02 -12.09
N ALA A 241 9.48 -3.64 -10.90
CA ALA A 241 10.71 -3.68 -10.11
C ALA A 241 11.84 -4.40 -10.87
N ALA A 242 11.56 -5.56 -11.48
CA ALA A 242 12.52 -6.28 -12.30
C ALA A 242 12.94 -5.48 -13.54
N ALA A 243 11.96 -4.88 -14.24
CA ALA A 243 12.22 -4.13 -15.47
C ALA A 243 13.05 -2.87 -15.25
N THR A 244 12.80 -2.15 -14.15
CA THR A 244 13.55 -0.92 -13.82
C THR A 244 14.95 -1.22 -13.31
N LEU A 245 15.16 -2.35 -12.62
CA LEU A 245 16.51 -2.80 -12.26
C LEU A 245 17.32 -3.13 -13.51
N ASP A 246 16.75 -3.85 -14.48
CA ASP A 246 17.43 -4.15 -15.73
C ASP A 246 17.79 -2.87 -16.51
N ARG A 247 16.86 -1.89 -16.56
CA ARG A 247 17.15 -0.57 -17.17
C ARG A 247 18.30 0.16 -16.48
N TYR A 248 18.29 0.15 -15.15
CA TYR A 248 19.38 0.74 -14.36
C TYR A 248 20.73 0.08 -14.68
N LEU A 249 20.77 -1.25 -14.65
CA LEU A 249 21.99 -2.00 -14.94
C LEU A 249 22.53 -1.68 -16.34
N GLN A 250 21.66 -1.65 -17.35
CA GLN A 250 22.07 -1.25 -18.71
C GLN A 250 22.57 0.20 -18.77
N ALA A 251 21.91 1.12 -18.08
CA ALA A 251 22.29 2.53 -18.07
C ALA A 251 23.68 2.78 -17.45
N ILE A 252 24.13 1.90 -16.53
CA ILE A 252 25.48 1.94 -15.95
C ILE A 252 26.46 0.99 -16.64
N GLY A 253 26.11 0.49 -17.82
CA GLY A 253 26.98 -0.40 -18.61
C GLY A 253 27.09 -1.82 -18.09
N GLN A 254 26.19 -2.26 -17.22
CA GLN A 254 26.12 -3.61 -16.68
C GLN A 254 25.13 -4.49 -17.42
N ALA A 255 25.32 -5.81 -17.33
CA ALA A 255 24.40 -6.77 -17.91
C ALA A 255 23.09 -6.83 -17.10
N GLN A 256 21.95 -6.80 -17.79
CA GLN A 256 20.68 -7.07 -17.16
C GLN A 256 20.60 -8.50 -16.58
N VAL A 257 19.73 -8.72 -15.60
CA VAL A 257 19.65 -10.01 -14.86
C VAL A 257 18.30 -10.71 -15.00
N TYR A 258 17.24 -9.98 -15.28
CA TYR A 258 15.91 -10.55 -15.52
C TYR A 258 15.63 -10.82 -17.00
N GLY A 259 16.22 -10.04 -17.92
CA GLY A 259 16.00 -10.15 -19.34
C GLY A 259 14.74 -9.43 -19.81
N THR A 260 14.37 -8.34 -19.14
CA THR A 260 13.15 -7.58 -19.46
C THR A 260 13.33 -6.58 -20.59
N GLN A 261 14.60 -6.23 -20.93
CA GLN A 261 14.90 -5.21 -21.93
C GLN A 261 15.35 -5.85 -23.24
N PHE A 262 14.56 -5.61 -24.29
CA PHE A 262 14.85 -6.05 -25.66
C PHE A 262 15.29 -4.86 -26.52
N SER A 263 16.25 -5.07 -27.37
CA SER A 263 16.71 -4.08 -28.35
C SER A 263 16.93 -4.72 -29.71
N ASN A 264 16.64 -3.97 -30.77
CA ASN A 264 16.98 -4.38 -32.11
C ASN A 264 18.37 -3.83 -32.51
N ARG A 265 19.32 -4.74 -32.78
CA ARG A 265 20.66 -4.39 -33.23
C ARG A 265 20.86 -4.98 -34.61
N ASN A 266 20.91 -4.11 -35.62
CA ASN A 266 21.12 -4.50 -37.04
C ASN A 266 20.10 -5.57 -37.54
N GLY A 267 18.84 -5.43 -37.17
CA GLY A 267 17.77 -6.34 -37.56
C GLY A 267 17.61 -7.59 -36.66
N ALA A 268 18.49 -7.80 -35.69
CA ALA A 268 18.41 -8.90 -34.73
C ALA A 268 17.95 -8.41 -33.35
N TRP A 269 16.90 -8.99 -32.83
CA TRP A 269 16.45 -8.72 -31.46
C TRP A 269 17.35 -9.41 -30.45
N THR A 270 17.77 -8.67 -29.45
CA THR A 270 18.69 -9.14 -28.41
C THR A 270 18.35 -8.54 -27.06
N GLN A 271 18.77 -9.21 -26.00
CA GLN A 271 18.76 -8.74 -24.62
C GLN A 271 20.17 -8.46 -24.09
N ALA A 272 21.19 -8.63 -24.95
CA ALA A 272 22.60 -8.47 -24.55
C ALA A 272 22.96 -7.00 -24.20
N PRO A 273 23.80 -6.77 -23.16
CA PRO A 273 24.38 -7.79 -22.29
C PRO A 273 23.40 -8.33 -21.27
N TYR A 274 23.38 -9.65 -21.05
CA TYR A 274 22.42 -10.33 -20.19
C TYR A 274 23.08 -11.50 -19.43
N ARG A 275 22.95 -11.47 -18.11
CA ARG A 275 23.36 -12.55 -17.20
C ARG A 275 22.22 -13.54 -17.00
N SER A 276 21.91 -14.33 -18.03
CA SER A 276 20.80 -15.28 -18.02
C SER A 276 21.01 -16.45 -17.04
N ASP A 277 22.25 -16.67 -16.64
CA ASP A 277 22.70 -17.70 -15.68
C ASP A 277 22.46 -17.33 -14.20
N LEU A 278 22.27 -16.05 -13.89
CA LEU A 278 22.22 -15.58 -12.51
C LEU A 278 20.91 -15.97 -11.79
N LEU A 279 19.79 -15.87 -12.47
CA LEU A 279 18.47 -16.16 -11.90
C LEU A 279 17.90 -17.43 -12.53
N SER A 280 17.26 -18.28 -11.71
CA SER A 280 16.50 -19.42 -12.23
C SER A 280 15.17 -18.95 -12.84
N ASP A 281 14.56 -19.77 -13.71
CA ASP A 281 13.24 -19.49 -14.26
C ASP A 281 12.15 -19.40 -13.19
N ALA A 282 12.28 -20.16 -12.09
CA ALA A 282 11.39 -20.05 -10.94
C ALA A 282 11.42 -18.64 -10.29
N VAL A 283 12.61 -18.04 -10.17
CA VAL A 283 12.77 -16.67 -9.65
C VAL A 283 12.19 -15.65 -10.64
N ARG A 284 12.42 -15.83 -11.95
CA ARG A 284 11.82 -14.96 -12.98
C ARG A 284 10.29 -14.99 -12.91
N GLN A 285 9.71 -16.17 -12.90
CA GLN A 285 8.25 -16.35 -12.82
C GLN A 285 7.66 -15.78 -11.52
N ALA A 286 8.35 -15.93 -10.38
CA ALA A 286 7.94 -15.33 -9.11
C ALA A 286 7.90 -13.80 -9.17
N THR A 287 8.74 -13.18 -9.99
CA THR A 287 8.74 -11.74 -10.28
C THR A 287 7.89 -11.35 -11.50
N ARG A 288 7.08 -12.29 -12.02
CA ARG A 288 6.23 -12.11 -13.22
C ARG A 288 7.00 -11.81 -14.50
N VAL A 289 8.28 -12.17 -14.53
CA VAL A 289 9.13 -12.11 -15.73
C VAL A 289 9.06 -13.48 -16.42
N PRO A 290 8.91 -13.53 -17.75
CA PRO A 290 8.94 -14.77 -18.51
C PRO A 290 10.22 -15.60 -18.27
N SER A 291 10.11 -16.92 -18.34
CA SER A 291 11.24 -17.85 -18.33
C SER A 291 12.14 -17.64 -19.55
N ILE A 292 13.37 -18.16 -19.51
CA ILE A 292 14.30 -18.05 -20.66
C ILE A 292 13.67 -18.58 -21.96
N PRO A 293 13.04 -19.79 -21.99
CA PRO A 293 12.37 -20.24 -23.22
C PRO A 293 11.26 -19.31 -23.72
N GLU A 294 10.50 -18.70 -22.82
CA GLU A 294 9.45 -17.73 -23.18
C GLU A 294 10.04 -16.42 -23.71
N GLN A 295 11.15 -15.94 -23.15
CA GLN A 295 11.90 -14.78 -23.65
C GLN A 295 12.47 -15.04 -25.04
N ASP A 296 12.98 -16.25 -25.31
CA ASP A 296 13.45 -16.64 -26.64
C ASP A 296 12.31 -16.67 -27.66
N ALA A 297 11.14 -17.17 -27.25
CA ALA A 297 9.94 -17.12 -28.10
C ALA A 297 9.50 -15.66 -28.39
N GLN A 298 9.58 -14.75 -27.43
CA GLN A 298 9.30 -13.33 -27.62
C GLN A 298 10.26 -12.68 -28.64
N LYS A 299 11.57 -12.97 -28.56
CA LYS A 299 12.54 -12.49 -29.55
C LYS A 299 12.18 -12.93 -30.98
N LEU A 300 11.77 -14.19 -31.13
CA LEU A 300 11.32 -14.71 -32.43
C LEU A 300 10.05 -14.00 -32.91
N GLN A 301 9.11 -13.71 -32.00
CA GLN A 301 7.90 -12.98 -32.33
C GLN A 301 8.22 -11.55 -32.79
N TYR A 302 9.07 -10.81 -32.06
CA TYR A 302 9.50 -9.46 -32.44
C TYR A 302 10.22 -9.45 -33.79
N SER A 303 11.01 -10.48 -34.10
CA SER A 303 11.70 -10.61 -35.41
C SER A 303 10.73 -10.82 -36.57
N ARG A 304 9.53 -11.35 -36.33
CA ARG A 304 8.47 -11.56 -37.32
C ARG A 304 7.51 -10.38 -37.44
N SER A 305 7.42 -9.55 -36.42
CA SER A 305 6.57 -8.37 -36.44
C SER A 305 7.26 -7.23 -37.21
N LYS A 306 6.55 -6.63 -38.16
CA LYS A 306 7.05 -5.43 -38.88
C LYS A 306 6.90 -4.14 -38.05
N THR A 307 6.13 -4.19 -36.95
CA THR A 307 5.91 -3.11 -36.02
C THR A 307 6.71 -3.38 -34.75
N MET A 308 7.41 -2.36 -34.26
CA MET A 308 8.03 -2.42 -32.92
C MET A 308 6.94 -2.63 -31.85
N PRO A 309 7.21 -3.42 -30.81
CA PRO A 309 6.30 -3.57 -29.67
C PRO A 309 6.21 -2.29 -28.85
#